data_74b61fc48b2487192114012d552469b1
#
_entry.id   74b61fc48b2487192114012d552469b1
#
_cell.length_a   1.000
_cell.length_b   1.000
_cell.length_c   1.000
_cell.angle_alpha   90.00
_cell.angle_beta   90.00
_cell.angle_gamma   90.00
#
_symmetry.space_group_name_H-M   'P 1'
#
loop_
_entity.id
_entity.type
_entity.pdbx_description
1 polymer ?
#
loop_
_entity_poly.entity_id
_entity_poly.type
_entity_poly.pdbx_seq_one_letter_code
_entity_poly.pdbx_strand_id
1 'polypeptide(L)'
;SSAASDVYKRQVEIKIKQLFATKHIDEILFSSNDEKCIAVAEKYRSDSRLKIIPRPNELCLSTTNLQDLICYVPTITDADHILWGHVTTPLAGTDVYDAAVELYLSKLHEDYDSLVSVKELKNFLLNKYGVLINNTTDIPWPRTQDLEVLYEINHAVFLAKRDVYVEQKNRIGKKPLLYLMDELHSKDVDWEEDFTIAEMFYKNLYQR
;
A
#
# COMPACT_ATOMS: atom_id res chain seq x y z
N SER A 1 -17.16 16.02 2.83
CA SER A 1 -17.21 17.08 3.85
C SER A 1 -15.86 17.79 3.92
N SER A 2 -15.77 19.01 4.46
CA SER A 2 -14.51 19.74 4.64
C SER A 2 -13.53 18.96 5.54
N ALA A 3 -14.05 18.28 6.55
CA ALA A 3 -13.27 17.44 7.47
C ALA A 3 -12.56 16.29 6.75
N ALA A 4 -13.25 15.54 5.89
CA ALA A 4 -12.64 14.47 5.10
C ALA A 4 -11.52 14.97 4.19
N SER A 5 -11.68 16.16 3.59
CA SER A 5 -10.64 16.78 2.78
C SER A 5 -9.39 17.14 3.60
N ASP A 6 -9.54 17.61 4.84
CA ASP A 6 -8.41 17.95 5.71
C ASP A 6 -7.68 16.71 6.24
N VAL A 7 -8.41 15.63 6.49
CA VAL A 7 -7.86 14.32 6.81
C VAL A 7 -6.97 13.82 5.69
N TYR A 8 -7.48 13.82 4.46
CA TYR A 8 -6.76 13.32 3.29
C TYR A 8 -5.48 14.13 3.00
N LYS A 9 -5.52 15.46 3.18
CA LYS A 9 -4.31 16.30 3.07
C LYS A 9 -3.22 15.91 4.07
N ARG A 10 -3.60 15.61 5.32
CA ARG A 10 -2.63 15.17 6.34
C ARG A 10 -2.02 13.82 5.98
N GLN A 11 -2.80 12.88 5.46
CA GLN A 11 -2.30 11.60 5.00
C GLN A 11 -1.30 11.75 3.84
N VAL A 12 -1.58 12.62 2.86
CA VAL A 12 -0.65 12.94 1.76
C VAL A 12 0.65 13.50 2.31
N GLU A 13 0.59 14.45 3.24
CA GLU A 13 1.78 15.05 3.84
C GLU A 13 2.64 14.03 4.60
N ILE A 14 2.00 13.20 5.42
CA ILE A 14 2.67 12.13 6.17
C ILE A 14 3.38 11.18 5.20
N LYS A 15 2.68 10.73 4.16
CA LYS A 15 3.22 9.77 3.19
C LYS A 15 4.42 10.34 2.43
N ILE A 16 4.35 11.59 1.97
CA ILE A 16 5.49 12.26 1.31
C ILE A 16 6.71 12.31 2.24
N LYS A 17 6.52 12.71 3.51
CA LYS A 17 7.62 12.75 4.49
C LYS A 17 8.22 11.38 4.77
N GLN A 18 7.39 10.34 4.88
CA GLN A 18 7.83 8.95 5.06
C GLN A 18 8.69 8.49 3.88
N LEU A 19 8.24 8.72 2.65
CA LEU A 19 8.97 8.34 1.45
C LEU A 19 10.27 9.13 1.28
N PHE A 20 10.31 10.40 1.65
CA PHE A 20 11.56 11.18 1.66
C PHE A 20 12.61 10.62 2.63
N ALA A 21 12.17 10.12 3.77
CA ALA A 21 13.06 9.55 4.76
C ALA A 21 13.52 8.13 4.43
N THR A 22 12.89 7.45 3.46
CA THR A 22 13.23 6.11 3.00
C THR A 22 14.54 6.12 2.20
N LYS A 23 15.47 5.20 2.51
CA LYS A 23 16.84 5.19 1.97
C LYS A 23 16.93 4.77 0.50
N HIS A 24 16.00 3.91 0.07
CA HIS A 24 16.06 3.22 -1.22
C HIS A 24 15.08 3.80 -2.26
N ILE A 25 14.63 5.04 -2.08
CA ILE A 25 13.72 5.72 -3.01
C ILE A 25 14.50 6.79 -3.77
N ASP A 26 14.64 6.60 -5.08
CA ASP A 26 15.32 7.53 -5.96
C ASP A 26 14.37 8.61 -6.51
N GLU A 27 13.10 8.24 -6.73
CA GLU A 27 12.09 9.12 -7.28
C GLU A 27 10.73 8.89 -6.60
N ILE A 28 10.00 9.96 -6.36
CA ILE A 28 8.65 9.95 -5.80
C ILE A 28 7.71 10.60 -6.80
N LEU A 29 6.75 9.83 -7.30
CA LEU A 29 5.73 10.31 -8.22
C LEU A 29 4.42 10.53 -7.45
N PHE A 30 4.04 11.77 -7.29
CA PHE A 30 2.75 12.12 -6.73
C PHE A 30 1.77 12.44 -7.85
N SER A 31 0.84 11.52 -8.13
CA SER A 31 -0.14 11.69 -9.20
C SER A 31 -1.55 11.93 -8.63
N SER A 32 -2.12 13.09 -8.91
CA SER A 32 -3.45 13.50 -8.44
C SER A 32 -4.07 14.52 -9.39
N ASN A 33 -5.40 14.66 -9.37
CA ASN A 33 -6.14 15.79 -9.95
C ASN A 33 -6.78 16.68 -8.87
N ASP A 34 -6.64 16.35 -7.59
CA ASP A 34 -7.14 17.15 -6.47
C ASP A 34 -6.17 18.30 -6.20
N GLU A 35 -6.60 19.52 -6.52
CA GLU A 35 -5.80 20.74 -6.35
C GLU A 35 -5.33 20.96 -4.91
N LYS A 36 -6.11 20.52 -3.91
CA LYS A 36 -5.76 20.66 -2.49
C LYS A 36 -4.63 19.69 -2.10
N CYS A 37 -4.66 18.49 -2.64
CA CYS A 37 -3.60 17.52 -2.44
C CYS A 37 -2.33 17.89 -3.20
N ILE A 38 -2.47 18.41 -4.42
CA ILE A 38 -1.36 18.99 -5.20
C ILE A 38 -0.70 20.14 -4.44
N ALA A 39 -1.49 21.05 -3.86
CA ALA A 39 -0.98 22.17 -3.07
C ALA A 39 -0.20 21.71 -1.81
N VAL A 40 -0.52 20.55 -1.24
CA VAL A 40 0.28 19.95 -0.17
C VAL A 40 1.61 19.46 -0.71
N ALA A 41 1.61 18.71 -1.82
CA ALA A 41 2.82 18.19 -2.44
C ALA A 41 3.77 19.29 -2.92
N GLU A 42 3.23 20.41 -3.45
CA GLU A 42 4.00 21.58 -3.89
C GLU A 42 4.90 22.18 -2.80
N LYS A 43 4.53 22.06 -1.52
CA LYS A 43 5.36 22.53 -0.40
C LYS A 43 6.70 21.80 -0.31
N TYR A 44 6.80 20.63 -0.92
CA TYR A 44 7.97 19.73 -0.90
C TYR A 44 8.72 19.68 -2.23
N ARG A 45 8.36 20.52 -3.20
CA ARG A 45 8.96 20.57 -4.54
C ARG A 45 10.47 20.89 -4.54
N SER A 46 11.00 21.42 -3.43
CA SER A 46 12.44 21.68 -3.29
C SER A 46 13.29 20.39 -3.25
N ASP A 47 12.71 19.24 -2.90
CA ASP A 47 13.37 17.94 -3.05
C ASP A 47 13.23 17.48 -4.49
N SER A 48 14.36 17.34 -5.19
CA SER A 48 14.40 16.99 -6.62
C SER A 48 13.86 15.59 -6.94
N ARG A 49 13.72 14.73 -5.94
CA ARG A 49 13.12 13.40 -6.09
C ARG A 49 11.61 13.46 -6.31
N LEU A 50 10.94 14.53 -5.84
CA LEU A 50 9.48 14.65 -5.97
C LEU A 50 9.09 15.20 -7.34
N LYS A 51 8.31 14.42 -8.08
CA LYS A 51 7.63 14.85 -9.29
C LYS A 51 6.13 14.83 -9.08
N ILE A 52 5.49 15.97 -9.31
CA ILE A 52 4.04 16.12 -9.21
C ILE A 52 3.48 15.97 -10.62
N ILE A 53 2.65 14.95 -10.81
CA ILE A 53 2.10 14.56 -12.12
C ILE A 53 0.59 14.73 -12.08
N PRO A 54 0.02 15.66 -12.86
CA PRO A 54 -1.42 15.77 -13.02
C PRO A 54 -1.99 14.44 -13.54
N ARG A 55 -2.91 13.84 -12.79
CA ARG A 55 -3.58 12.61 -13.23
C ARG A 55 -4.65 12.97 -14.26
N PRO A 56 -4.73 12.24 -15.38
CA PRO A 56 -5.82 12.42 -16.35
C PRO A 56 -7.19 12.29 -15.68
N ASN A 57 -8.12 13.17 -16.02
CA ASN A 57 -9.44 13.23 -15.38
C ASN A 57 -10.23 11.92 -15.53
N GLU A 58 -10.09 11.23 -16.65
CA GLU A 58 -10.69 9.92 -16.90
C GLU A 58 -10.22 8.83 -15.92
N LEU A 59 -9.04 9.02 -15.30
CA LEU A 59 -8.50 8.12 -14.27
C LEU A 59 -8.85 8.57 -12.84
N CYS A 60 -9.71 9.56 -12.70
CA CYS A 60 -10.12 10.12 -11.41
C CYS A 60 -11.63 10.02 -11.16
N LEU A 61 -12.36 9.35 -12.03
CA LEU A 61 -13.80 9.14 -11.89
C LEU A 61 -14.11 8.08 -10.84
N SER A 62 -15.27 8.18 -10.20
CA SER A 62 -15.75 7.13 -9.27
C SER A 62 -15.99 5.78 -9.95
N THR A 63 -16.05 5.77 -11.29
CA THR A 63 -16.18 4.57 -12.14
C THR A 63 -14.85 4.04 -12.66
N THR A 64 -13.73 4.71 -12.39
CA THR A 64 -12.40 4.28 -12.84
C THR A 64 -12.03 2.96 -12.18
N ASN A 65 -11.65 1.99 -12.99
CA ASN A 65 -11.14 0.72 -12.50
C ASN A 65 -9.71 0.89 -11.94
N LEU A 66 -9.39 0.15 -10.88
CA LEU A 66 -8.01 0.06 -10.41
C LEU A 66 -7.06 -0.47 -11.51
N GLN A 67 -7.57 -1.32 -12.41
CA GLN A 67 -6.83 -1.84 -13.55
C GLN A 67 -6.30 -0.73 -14.47
N ASP A 68 -7.11 0.31 -14.71
CA ASP A 68 -6.72 1.43 -15.58
C ASP A 68 -5.57 2.23 -14.91
N LEU A 69 -5.63 2.41 -13.60
CA LEU A 69 -4.53 3.03 -12.83
C LEU A 69 -3.26 2.17 -12.86
N ILE A 70 -3.38 0.85 -12.73
CA ILE A 70 -2.23 -0.06 -12.82
C ILE A 70 -1.55 0.07 -14.19
N CYS A 71 -2.33 0.11 -15.28
CA CYS A 71 -1.79 0.29 -16.63
C CYS A 71 -1.20 1.69 -16.87
N TYR A 72 -1.67 2.70 -16.15
CA TYR A 72 -1.15 4.07 -16.24
C TYR A 72 0.22 4.24 -15.59
N VAL A 73 0.47 3.57 -14.46
CA VAL A 73 1.72 3.75 -13.69
C VAL A 73 2.98 3.61 -14.53
N PRO A 74 3.19 2.57 -15.37
CA PRO A 74 4.42 2.45 -16.16
C PRO A 74 4.53 3.48 -17.29
N THR A 75 3.52 4.30 -17.55
CA THR A 75 3.57 5.38 -18.54
C THR A 75 4.14 6.68 -17.98
N ILE A 76 4.25 6.80 -16.66
CA ILE A 76 4.73 8.00 -15.97
C ILE A 76 6.12 7.82 -15.33
N THR A 77 6.72 6.65 -15.46
CA THR A 77 8.09 6.36 -14.99
C THR A 77 8.77 5.30 -15.84
N ASP A 78 10.08 5.43 -15.98
CA ASP A 78 10.96 4.42 -16.60
C ASP A 78 11.77 3.63 -15.56
N ALA A 79 11.47 3.80 -14.28
CA ALA A 79 12.16 3.08 -13.19
C ALA A 79 12.01 1.56 -13.34
N ASP A 80 13.09 0.81 -13.09
CA ASP A 80 13.10 -0.66 -13.19
C ASP A 80 12.21 -1.32 -12.14
N HIS A 81 12.06 -0.69 -10.97
CA HIS A 81 11.25 -1.15 -9.86
C HIS A 81 10.28 -0.06 -9.43
N ILE A 82 9.04 -0.44 -9.16
CA ILE A 82 7.97 0.46 -8.78
C ILE A 82 7.43 0.05 -7.41
N LEU A 83 7.56 0.96 -6.44
CA LEU A 83 6.90 0.86 -5.15
C LEU A 83 5.63 1.69 -5.19
N TRP A 84 4.48 1.06 -4.97
CA TRP A 84 3.21 1.74 -4.86
C TRP A 84 2.76 1.74 -3.40
N GLY A 85 2.85 2.87 -2.74
CA GLY A 85 2.34 3.11 -1.39
C GLY A 85 1.02 3.86 -1.44
N HIS A 86 0.08 3.47 -0.59
CA HIS A 86 -1.20 4.18 -0.45
C HIS A 86 -1.11 5.21 0.67
N VAL A 87 -1.71 6.38 0.46
CA VAL A 87 -1.78 7.45 1.47
C VAL A 87 -2.65 7.05 2.66
N THR A 88 -3.56 6.10 2.45
CA THR A 88 -4.50 5.57 3.45
C THR A 88 -3.84 4.67 4.49
N THR A 89 -2.54 4.38 4.37
CA THR A 89 -1.76 3.60 5.34
C THR A 89 -0.76 4.47 6.10
N PRO A 90 -1.20 5.44 6.92
CA PRO A 90 -0.31 6.45 7.53
C PRO A 90 0.65 5.86 8.59
N LEU A 91 0.34 4.69 9.14
CA LEU A 91 1.17 4.02 10.14
C LEU A 91 2.27 3.13 9.53
N ALA A 92 2.22 2.84 8.22
CA ALA A 92 3.34 2.24 7.49
C ALA A 92 4.43 3.30 7.31
N GLY A 93 5.38 3.33 8.23
CA GLY A 93 6.44 4.33 8.31
C GLY A 93 7.64 4.03 7.41
N THR A 94 8.68 4.86 7.54
CA THR A 94 9.95 4.75 6.81
C THR A 94 10.61 3.39 6.99
N ASP A 95 10.61 2.88 8.22
CA ASP A 95 11.16 1.58 8.60
C ASP A 95 10.47 0.41 7.89
N VAL A 96 9.15 0.49 7.71
CA VAL A 96 8.36 -0.50 6.95
C VAL A 96 8.78 -0.50 5.48
N TYR A 97 8.93 0.69 4.86
CA TYR A 97 9.36 0.79 3.46
C TYR A 97 10.79 0.33 3.26
N ASP A 98 11.73 0.76 4.11
CA ASP A 98 13.12 0.34 4.05
C ASP A 98 13.23 -1.19 4.15
N ALA A 99 12.60 -1.80 5.16
CA ALA A 99 12.62 -3.25 5.35
C ALA A 99 11.99 -4.01 4.17
N ALA A 100 10.87 -3.51 3.63
CA ALA A 100 10.21 -4.13 2.49
C ALA A 100 11.09 -4.09 1.23
N VAL A 101 11.74 -2.93 0.95
CA VAL A 101 12.64 -2.79 -0.21
C VAL A 101 13.88 -3.66 -0.06
N GLU A 102 14.53 -3.64 1.11
CA GLU A 102 15.70 -4.48 1.39
C GLU A 102 15.37 -5.98 1.23
N LEU A 103 14.25 -6.42 1.78
CA LEU A 103 13.79 -7.80 1.64
C LEU A 103 13.54 -8.17 0.18
N TYR A 104 12.80 -7.33 -0.57
CA TYR A 104 12.51 -7.54 -1.98
C TYR A 104 13.78 -7.66 -2.82
N LEU A 105 14.71 -6.71 -2.68
CA LEU A 105 15.95 -6.71 -3.44
C LEU A 105 16.81 -7.93 -3.12
N SER A 106 16.84 -8.37 -1.85
CA SER A 106 17.58 -9.57 -1.43
C SER A 106 17.04 -10.86 -2.03
N LYS A 107 15.75 -10.89 -2.45
CA LYS A 107 15.05 -12.08 -2.96
C LYS A 107 14.89 -12.12 -4.48
N LEU A 108 15.32 -11.08 -5.19
CA LEU A 108 15.25 -11.06 -6.66
C LEU A 108 16.00 -12.22 -7.34
N HIS A 109 17.08 -12.71 -6.74
CA HIS A 109 17.86 -13.86 -7.24
C HIS A 109 17.17 -15.22 -7.02
N GLU A 110 16.11 -15.26 -6.19
CA GLU A 110 15.28 -16.45 -5.93
C GLU A 110 14.02 -16.47 -6.81
N ASP A 111 14.03 -15.73 -7.92
CA ASP A 111 12.94 -15.59 -8.91
C ASP A 111 11.65 -14.95 -8.39
N TYR A 112 11.67 -14.27 -7.24
CA TYR A 112 10.56 -13.41 -6.85
C TYR A 112 10.48 -12.20 -7.78
N ASP A 113 9.29 -11.90 -8.28
CA ASP A 113 9.05 -10.81 -9.23
C ASP A 113 8.34 -9.60 -8.62
N SER A 114 7.80 -9.77 -7.43
CA SER A 114 7.07 -8.74 -6.69
C SER A 114 7.08 -9.00 -5.20
N LEU A 115 6.67 -7.99 -4.42
CA LEU A 115 6.39 -8.09 -3.00
C LEU A 115 5.06 -7.40 -2.72
N VAL A 116 4.23 -8.00 -1.87
CA VAL A 116 2.98 -7.42 -1.40
C VAL A 116 2.91 -7.49 0.11
N SER A 117 2.54 -6.38 0.75
CA SER A 117 2.32 -6.36 2.19
C SER A 117 0.99 -6.98 2.56
N VAL A 118 1.03 -7.84 3.58
CA VAL A 118 -0.12 -8.62 4.02
C VAL A 118 -0.18 -8.71 5.54
N LYS A 119 -1.38 -9.00 6.01
CA LYS A 119 -1.66 -9.35 7.41
C LYS A 119 -2.15 -10.80 7.47
N GLU A 120 -1.66 -11.56 8.45
CA GLU A 120 -2.11 -12.93 8.67
C GLU A 120 -3.51 -12.96 9.28
N LEU A 121 -4.41 -13.72 8.67
CA LEU A 121 -5.76 -13.97 9.18
C LEU A 121 -5.76 -15.25 10.01
N LYS A 122 -5.95 -15.09 11.34
CA LYS A 122 -5.93 -16.19 12.33
C LYS A 122 -7.31 -16.60 12.82
N ASN A 123 -8.37 -16.26 12.07
CA ASN A 123 -9.75 -16.48 12.45
C ASN A 123 -10.43 -17.53 11.58
N PHE A 124 -11.54 -18.07 12.07
CA PHE A 124 -12.46 -18.83 11.25
C PHE A 124 -13.11 -17.95 10.19
N LEU A 125 -12.97 -18.31 8.92
CA LEU A 125 -13.46 -17.53 7.80
C LEU A 125 -14.57 -18.28 7.07
N LEU A 126 -15.72 -17.63 6.94
CA LEU A 126 -16.87 -18.18 6.22
C LEU A 126 -17.03 -17.48 4.87
N ASN A 127 -17.39 -18.24 3.84
CA ASN A 127 -17.90 -17.66 2.60
C ASN A 127 -19.36 -17.17 2.78
N LYS A 128 -19.92 -16.55 1.73
CA LYS A 128 -21.29 -16.02 1.75
C LYS A 128 -22.38 -17.08 1.96
N TYR A 129 -22.06 -18.36 1.88
CA TYR A 129 -22.96 -19.49 2.07
C TYR A 129 -22.83 -20.12 3.48
N GLY A 130 -22.01 -19.53 4.36
CA GLY A 130 -21.76 -20.04 5.71
C GLY A 130 -20.81 -21.24 5.77
N VAL A 131 -20.06 -21.50 4.70
CA VAL A 131 -19.07 -22.59 4.65
C VAL A 131 -17.72 -22.06 5.12
N LEU A 132 -17.10 -22.79 6.07
CA LEU A 132 -15.74 -22.51 6.57
C LEU A 132 -14.72 -22.76 5.44
N ILE A 133 -13.99 -21.72 5.01
CA ILE A 133 -13.14 -21.77 3.83
C ILE A 133 -11.68 -22.09 4.12
N ASN A 134 -11.25 -21.93 5.37
CA ASN A 134 -9.87 -22.16 5.79
C ASN A 134 -9.72 -23.35 6.75
N ASN A 135 -10.66 -24.29 6.68
CA ASN A 135 -10.54 -25.57 7.37
C ASN A 135 -10.15 -26.67 6.37
N THR A 136 -8.93 -27.18 6.48
CA THR A 136 -8.40 -28.26 5.65
C THR A 136 -8.44 -29.62 6.37
N THR A 137 -9.06 -29.67 7.56
CA THR A 137 -9.17 -30.90 8.37
C THR A 137 -10.56 -31.52 8.24
N ASP A 138 -10.69 -32.81 8.61
CA ASP A 138 -11.98 -33.53 8.68
C ASP A 138 -12.78 -33.17 9.94
N ILE A 139 -12.20 -32.38 10.85
CA ILE A 139 -12.85 -31.95 12.10
C ILE A 139 -13.67 -30.71 11.81
N PRO A 140 -15.01 -30.68 12.05
CA PRO A 140 -15.84 -29.51 11.76
C PRO A 140 -15.43 -28.24 12.51
N TRP A 141 -14.90 -28.35 13.73
CA TRP A 141 -14.39 -27.26 14.56
C TRP A 141 -12.97 -27.57 15.06
N PRO A 142 -11.94 -27.39 14.22
CA PRO A 142 -10.56 -27.59 14.62
C PRO A 142 -10.11 -26.48 15.56
N ARG A 143 -8.92 -26.61 16.16
CA ARG A 143 -8.30 -25.49 16.88
C ARG A 143 -7.87 -24.41 15.87
N THR A 144 -7.84 -23.16 16.29
CA THR A 144 -7.44 -22.02 15.43
C THR A 144 -6.07 -22.22 14.79
N GLN A 145 -5.12 -22.83 15.51
CA GLN A 145 -3.77 -23.13 14.99
C GLN A 145 -3.72 -24.25 13.94
N ASP A 146 -4.78 -25.02 13.77
CA ASP A 146 -4.88 -26.09 12.78
C ASP A 146 -5.59 -25.62 11.49
N LEU A 147 -6.05 -24.36 11.47
CA LEU A 147 -6.64 -23.75 10.27
C LEU A 147 -5.57 -23.41 9.24
N GLU A 148 -5.93 -23.46 7.97
CA GLU A 148 -5.11 -22.91 6.90
C GLU A 148 -4.89 -21.41 7.10
N VAL A 149 -3.63 -21.00 7.00
CA VAL A 149 -3.26 -19.58 7.11
C VAL A 149 -3.63 -18.87 5.83
N LEU A 150 -4.49 -17.85 5.94
CA LEU A 150 -4.81 -16.93 4.85
C LEU A 150 -4.22 -15.55 5.14
N TYR A 151 -4.04 -14.78 4.08
CA TYR A 151 -3.44 -13.46 4.18
C TYR A 151 -4.35 -12.40 3.58
N GLU A 152 -4.53 -11.30 4.31
CA GLU A 152 -5.24 -10.10 3.85
C GLU A 152 -4.23 -9.09 3.31
N ILE A 153 -4.47 -8.58 2.10
CA ILE A 153 -3.68 -7.46 1.54
C ILE A 153 -4.05 -6.19 2.30
N ASN A 154 -3.05 -5.53 2.89
CA ASN A 154 -3.25 -4.33 3.72
C ASN A 154 -2.94 -3.01 3.01
N HIS A 155 -2.68 -3.03 1.71
CA HIS A 155 -2.43 -1.89 0.85
C HIS A 155 -1.21 -1.00 1.20
N ALA A 156 -0.39 -1.35 2.20
CA ALA A 156 0.74 -0.52 2.59
C ALA A 156 1.87 -0.51 1.56
N VAL A 157 2.23 -1.69 1.02
CA VAL A 157 3.34 -1.84 0.07
C VAL A 157 2.96 -2.79 -1.05
N PHE A 158 3.06 -2.30 -2.28
CA PHE A 158 3.18 -3.12 -3.48
C PHE A 158 4.50 -2.75 -4.15
N LEU A 159 5.39 -3.70 -4.35
CA LEU A 159 6.68 -3.48 -4.96
C LEU A 159 6.92 -4.54 -6.04
N ALA A 160 7.15 -4.12 -7.27
CA ALA A 160 7.33 -5.02 -8.38
C ALA A 160 8.30 -4.46 -9.42
N LYS A 161 8.87 -5.35 -10.26
CA LYS A 161 9.54 -4.94 -11.48
C LYS A 161 8.55 -4.22 -12.39
N ARG A 162 9.03 -3.21 -13.13
CA ARG A 162 8.22 -2.49 -14.11
C ARG A 162 7.56 -3.43 -15.13
N ASP A 163 8.23 -4.51 -15.51
CA ASP A 163 7.73 -5.52 -16.44
C ASP A 163 6.44 -6.20 -15.95
N VAL A 164 6.25 -6.33 -14.64
CA VAL A 164 4.99 -6.85 -14.07
C VAL A 164 3.82 -5.94 -14.44
N TYR A 165 4.03 -4.61 -14.39
CA TYR A 165 3.02 -3.64 -14.79
C TYR A 165 2.76 -3.65 -16.29
N VAL A 166 3.82 -3.74 -17.10
CA VAL A 166 3.74 -3.66 -18.58
C VAL A 166 3.17 -4.95 -19.18
N GLU A 167 3.75 -6.09 -18.81
CA GLU A 167 3.45 -7.38 -19.46
C GLU A 167 2.24 -8.07 -18.83
N GLN A 168 2.16 -8.05 -17.48
CA GLN A 168 1.11 -8.73 -16.75
C GLN A 168 -0.09 -7.83 -16.45
N LYS A 169 0.06 -6.50 -16.71
CA LYS A 169 -0.94 -5.49 -16.36
C LYS A 169 -1.43 -5.61 -14.92
N ASN A 170 -0.49 -5.85 -14.01
CA ASN A 170 -0.75 -6.10 -12.60
C ASN A 170 0.33 -5.41 -11.76
N ARG A 171 0.09 -5.26 -10.47
CA ARG A 171 1.05 -4.76 -9.47
C ARG A 171 1.54 -5.87 -8.52
N ILE A 172 0.99 -7.07 -8.68
CA ILE A 172 1.42 -8.31 -8.03
C ILE A 172 1.78 -9.28 -9.15
N GLY A 173 3.01 -9.77 -9.14
CA GLY A 173 3.52 -10.67 -10.16
C GLY A 173 3.06 -12.13 -9.95
N LYS A 174 3.68 -13.03 -10.70
CA LYS A 174 3.36 -14.47 -10.65
C LYS A 174 3.94 -15.17 -9.42
N LYS A 175 5.04 -14.65 -8.88
CA LYS A 175 5.71 -15.19 -7.69
C LYS A 175 5.94 -14.07 -6.66
N PRO A 176 4.88 -13.60 -6.01
CA PRO A 176 4.99 -12.53 -5.02
C PRO A 176 5.63 -13.01 -3.72
N LEU A 177 6.50 -12.19 -3.15
CA LEU A 177 6.96 -12.33 -1.79
C LEU A 177 5.93 -11.68 -0.85
N LEU A 178 5.48 -12.41 0.16
CA LEU A 178 4.56 -11.88 1.17
C LEU A 178 5.35 -11.18 2.27
N TYR A 179 5.12 -9.88 2.43
CA TYR A 179 5.68 -9.08 3.51
C TYR A 179 4.69 -8.98 4.65
N LEU A 180 4.93 -9.78 5.70
CA LEU A 180 4.05 -9.82 6.88
C LEU A 180 4.18 -8.55 7.69
N MET A 181 3.06 -7.89 7.93
CA MET A 181 2.97 -6.73 8.81
C MET A 181 2.12 -7.04 10.03
N ASP A 182 2.44 -6.39 11.13
CA ASP A 182 1.60 -6.45 12.34
C ASP A 182 0.30 -5.65 12.18
N GLU A 183 -0.61 -5.83 13.10
CA GLU A 183 -1.96 -5.24 13.08
C GLU A 183 -1.93 -3.71 13.07
N LEU A 184 -0.95 -3.11 13.76
CA LEU A 184 -0.85 -1.65 13.89
C LEU A 184 -0.38 -0.99 12.61
N HIS A 185 0.77 -1.45 12.08
CA HIS A 185 1.37 -0.87 10.86
C HIS A 185 0.60 -1.22 9.59
N SER A 186 -0.25 -2.27 9.64
CA SER A 186 -1.12 -2.68 8.54
C SER A 186 -2.46 -1.95 8.46
N LYS A 187 -2.72 -0.99 9.37
CA LYS A 187 -4.01 -0.30 9.43
C LYS A 187 -4.22 0.59 8.21
N ASP A 188 -5.25 0.27 7.44
CA ASP A 188 -5.77 1.10 6.36
C ASP A 188 -6.88 2.03 6.88
N VAL A 189 -6.94 3.25 6.37
CA VAL A 189 -7.88 4.29 6.80
C VAL A 189 -8.89 4.53 5.67
N ASP A 190 -9.98 3.80 5.72
CA ASP A 190 -11.08 3.90 4.75
C ASP A 190 -12.25 4.77 5.28
N TRP A 191 -12.44 4.80 6.59
CA TRP A 191 -13.55 5.48 7.26
C TRP A 191 -13.08 6.48 8.31
N GLU A 192 -13.97 7.34 8.76
CA GLU A 192 -13.66 8.40 9.73
C GLU A 192 -13.24 7.82 11.11
N GLU A 193 -13.80 6.69 11.50
CA GLU A 193 -13.39 5.97 12.71
C GLU A 193 -11.96 5.44 12.60
N ASP A 194 -11.58 4.90 11.44
CA ASP A 194 -10.21 4.42 11.20
C ASP A 194 -9.21 5.56 11.31
N PHE A 195 -9.56 6.75 10.79
CA PHE A 195 -8.71 7.92 10.93
C PHE A 195 -8.50 8.31 12.38
N THR A 196 -9.55 8.35 13.19
CA THR A 196 -9.46 8.68 14.62
C THR A 196 -8.52 7.72 15.34
N ILE A 197 -8.64 6.42 15.07
CA ILE A 197 -7.79 5.37 15.62
C ILE A 197 -6.33 5.56 15.15
N ALA A 198 -6.13 5.74 13.84
CA ALA A 198 -4.80 5.93 13.27
C ALA A 198 -4.12 7.21 13.80
N GLU A 199 -4.86 8.32 13.98
CA GLU A 199 -4.32 9.56 14.56
C GLU A 199 -3.86 9.37 16.00
N MET A 200 -4.61 8.64 16.82
CA MET A 200 -4.21 8.33 18.20
C MET A 200 -2.90 7.52 18.24
N PHE A 201 -2.78 6.52 17.39
CA PHE A 201 -1.57 5.72 17.32
C PHE A 201 -0.39 6.52 16.75
N TYR A 202 -0.61 7.31 15.70
CA TYR A 202 0.43 8.14 15.08
C TYR A 202 1.04 9.13 16.10
N LYS A 203 0.20 9.81 16.88
CA LYS A 203 0.67 10.72 17.95
C LYS A 203 1.52 9.98 18.98
N ASN A 204 1.13 8.78 19.38
CA ASN A 204 1.87 8.00 20.34
C ASN A 204 3.22 7.45 19.81
N LEU A 205 3.30 7.12 18.53
CA LEU A 205 4.49 6.56 17.90
C LEU A 205 5.51 7.62 17.48
N TYR A 206 5.04 8.74 16.94
CA TYR A 206 5.90 9.68 16.20
C TYR A 206 5.91 11.13 16.75
N GLN A 207 5.12 11.46 17.76
CA GLN A 207 5.03 12.81 18.34
C GLN A 207 5.33 12.84 19.86
N ARG A 208 6.21 11.95 20.31
CA ARG A 208 6.74 11.99 21.70
C ARG A 208 7.79 13.07 21.86
#